data_3e85dc01dab266813d58239ca1e6837f
#
_entry.id   3e85dc01dab266813d58239ca1e6837f
#
_cell.length_a   1.000
_cell.length_b   1.000
_cell.length_c   1.000
_cell.angle_alpha   90.00
_cell.angle_beta   90.00
_cell.angle_gamma   90.00
#
_symmetry.space_group_name_H-M   'P 1'
#
loop_
_entity.id
_entity.type
_entity.pdbx_description
1 polymer ?
#
loop_
_entity_poly.entity_id
_entity_poly.type
_entity_poly.pdbx_seq_one_letter_code
_entity_poly.pdbx_strand_id
1 'polypeptide(L)'
;MMSLAGIDFSVISKEELLALFHQSLGNGMHGISFSPYMEGQGPGTIVSEAQIRERLAIVQPYVSWIRSFSCTEGNENIPRIAHESGLKTLVGAWLEDDRDKNEEELANVIEVAKAGHADIVAIGNEVLLRGDLSAEELIDYIHRFKQAVPGVEVGYVDAYFEFVDHPEVTAACDVILANCYPFWEGCSAKYSLVYMKDMYRRAQRAANGKPVIVSETGWPNLGSATDGAMPGIGNAIKYFVDTYQWAEEDNIDIFYFSAFDEAWKVGAEGDVGAYWGLWDKDGHPKYRID
;
A
#
# COMPACT_ATOMS: atom_id res chain seq x y z
N MET A 1 28.87 1.87 -7.77
CA MET A 1 28.49 2.41 -6.43
C MET A 1 27.22 3.20 -6.65
N MET A 2 26.07 2.68 -6.22
CA MET A 2 24.83 3.48 -6.29
C MET A 2 25.00 4.73 -5.45
N SER A 3 24.65 5.87 -6.00
CA SER A 3 24.60 7.11 -5.19
C SER A 3 23.49 6.97 -4.14
N LEU A 4 23.61 7.64 -3.00
CA LEU A 4 22.53 7.70 -2.01
C LEU A 4 21.22 8.24 -2.59
N ALA A 5 21.28 8.93 -3.73
CA ALA A 5 20.14 9.47 -4.46
C ALA A 5 19.53 8.48 -5.49
N GLY A 6 20.00 7.22 -5.54
CA GLY A 6 19.59 6.26 -6.55
C GLY A 6 20.23 6.52 -7.93
N ILE A 7 19.55 6.10 -8.99
CA ILE A 7 20.00 6.28 -10.36
C ILE A 7 19.94 7.76 -10.75
N ASP A 8 20.95 8.26 -11.44
CA ASP A 8 20.92 9.62 -12.00
C ASP A 8 20.17 9.63 -13.35
N PHE A 9 18.89 9.97 -13.27
CA PHE A 9 18.01 10.03 -14.45
C PHE A 9 18.28 11.22 -15.37
N SER A 10 19.15 12.17 -15.00
CA SER A 10 19.50 13.28 -15.86
C SER A 10 20.35 12.89 -17.07
N VAL A 11 20.96 11.67 -17.01
CA VAL A 11 21.84 11.13 -18.04
C VAL A 11 21.28 9.89 -18.74
N ILE A 12 20.06 9.47 -18.39
CA ILE A 12 19.41 8.27 -18.94
C ILE A 12 18.34 8.71 -19.97
N SER A 13 18.29 8.04 -21.12
CA SER A 13 17.24 8.29 -22.12
C SER A 13 15.88 7.78 -21.64
N LYS A 14 14.79 8.26 -22.28
CA LYS A 14 13.44 7.79 -21.99
C LYS A 14 13.30 6.27 -22.21
N GLU A 15 13.91 5.77 -23.27
CA GLU A 15 13.89 4.35 -23.63
C GLU A 15 14.61 3.50 -22.58
N GLU A 16 15.78 3.93 -22.12
CA GLU A 16 16.52 3.27 -21.04
C GLU A 16 15.75 3.27 -19.74
N LEU A 17 15.09 4.38 -19.40
CA LEU A 17 14.26 4.51 -18.19
C LEU A 17 13.09 3.53 -18.24
N LEU A 18 12.38 3.44 -19.36
CA LEU A 18 11.29 2.49 -19.57
C LEU A 18 11.79 1.04 -19.52
N ALA A 19 12.95 0.76 -20.11
CA ALA A 19 13.56 -0.56 -20.04
C ALA A 19 13.88 -1.00 -18.60
N LEU A 20 14.43 -0.09 -17.78
CA LEU A 20 14.67 -0.34 -16.35
C LEU A 20 13.37 -0.59 -15.58
N PHE A 21 12.33 0.18 -15.87
CA PHE A 21 11.01 -0.03 -15.26
C PHE A 21 10.46 -1.42 -15.59
N HIS A 22 10.46 -1.80 -16.87
CA HIS A 22 9.95 -3.10 -17.29
C HIS A 22 10.79 -4.26 -16.75
N GLN A 23 12.09 -4.09 -16.63
CA GLN A 23 12.97 -5.06 -16.00
C GLN A 23 12.62 -5.23 -14.51
N SER A 24 12.50 -4.14 -13.76
CA SER A 24 12.15 -4.17 -12.34
C SER A 24 10.75 -4.76 -12.11
N LEU A 25 9.77 -4.37 -12.92
CA LEU A 25 8.42 -4.94 -12.86
C LEU A 25 8.42 -6.43 -13.22
N GLY A 26 9.18 -6.84 -14.23
CA GLY A 26 9.28 -8.23 -14.69
C GLY A 26 10.01 -9.14 -13.71
N ASN A 27 10.89 -8.62 -12.85
CA ASN A 27 11.51 -9.38 -11.75
C ASN A 27 10.49 -9.78 -10.67
N GLY A 28 9.33 -9.14 -10.64
CA GLY A 28 8.29 -9.33 -9.65
C GLY A 28 8.45 -8.42 -8.43
N MET A 29 7.34 -7.98 -7.91
CA MET A 29 7.26 -7.16 -6.70
C MET A 29 6.90 -8.04 -5.50
N HIS A 30 7.30 -7.63 -4.28
CA HIS A 30 6.77 -8.23 -3.06
C HIS A 30 5.25 -8.12 -3.06
N GLY A 31 4.70 -6.92 -3.12
CA GLY A 31 3.26 -6.72 -3.10
C GLY A 31 2.78 -5.40 -3.72
N ILE A 32 1.47 -5.33 -3.91
CA ILE A 32 0.79 -4.14 -4.42
C ILE A 32 -0.51 -3.88 -3.68
N SER A 33 -0.84 -2.61 -3.46
CA SER A 33 -2.15 -2.17 -2.98
C SER A 33 -3.17 -2.37 -4.10
N PHE A 34 -4.24 -3.10 -3.78
CA PHE A 34 -5.22 -3.56 -4.75
C PHE A 34 -6.64 -3.13 -4.35
N SER A 35 -7.24 -2.28 -5.17
CA SER A 35 -8.66 -1.95 -5.15
C SER A 35 -9.26 -2.37 -6.50
N PRO A 36 -10.35 -3.14 -6.52
CA PRO A 36 -10.90 -3.67 -7.77
C PRO A 36 -11.81 -2.67 -8.49
N TYR A 37 -11.99 -1.47 -7.97
CA TYR A 37 -12.92 -0.47 -8.51
C TYR A 37 -12.60 -0.09 -9.95
N MET A 38 -13.68 0.11 -10.72
CA MET A 38 -13.67 0.58 -12.10
C MET A 38 -14.18 2.03 -12.18
N GLU A 39 -14.24 2.59 -13.37
CA GLU A 39 -14.75 3.96 -13.57
C GLU A 39 -16.17 4.12 -13.00
N GLY A 40 -16.38 5.19 -12.23
CA GLY A 40 -17.66 5.45 -11.54
C GLY A 40 -17.92 4.65 -10.28
N GLN A 41 -16.96 3.80 -9.87
CA GLN A 41 -17.00 3.04 -8.63
C GLN A 41 -16.04 3.61 -7.59
N GLY A 42 -16.27 3.28 -6.33
CA GLY A 42 -15.46 3.62 -5.18
C GLY A 42 -16.05 2.96 -3.92
N PRO A 43 -15.57 3.32 -2.72
CA PRO A 43 -16.20 2.90 -1.47
C PRO A 43 -17.72 3.15 -1.48
N GLY A 44 -18.50 2.19 -1.00
CA GLY A 44 -19.96 2.17 -1.15
C GLY A 44 -20.45 1.35 -2.35
N THR A 45 -19.55 0.91 -3.25
CA THR A 45 -19.92 0.07 -4.40
C THR A 45 -19.72 -1.40 -4.07
N ILE A 46 -20.77 -2.21 -4.23
CA ILE A 46 -20.66 -3.67 -4.08
C ILE A 46 -19.90 -4.24 -5.27
N VAL A 47 -18.75 -4.85 -5.01
CA VAL A 47 -17.87 -5.42 -6.02
C VAL A 47 -18.17 -6.91 -6.21
N SER A 48 -18.30 -7.35 -7.46
CA SER A 48 -18.54 -8.77 -7.77
C SER A 48 -17.23 -9.59 -7.79
N GLU A 49 -17.30 -10.88 -7.48
CA GLU A 49 -16.15 -11.79 -7.62
C GLU A 49 -15.60 -11.84 -9.06
N ALA A 50 -16.46 -11.73 -10.06
CA ALA A 50 -16.04 -11.72 -11.46
C ALA A 50 -15.13 -10.50 -11.75
N GLN A 51 -15.51 -9.32 -11.25
CA GLN A 51 -14.72 -8.10 -11.38
C GLN A 51 -13.38 -8.22 -10.62
N ILE A 52 -13.40 -8.77 -9.39
CA ILE A 52 -12.18 -9.00 -8.62
C ILE A 52 -11.21 -9.90 -9.39
N ARG A 53 -11.71 -11.02 -9.97
CA ARG A 53 -10.89 -11.97 -10.77
C ARG A 53 -10.29 -11.30 -12.01
N GLU A 54 -11.10 -10.53 -12.73
CA GLU A 54 -10.66 -9.80 -13.92
C GLU A 54 -9.53 -8.80 -13.58
N ARG A 55 -9.74 -7.99 -12.54
CA ARG A 55 -8.75 -7.00 -12.11
C ARG A 55 -7.49 -7.65 -11.54
N LEU A 56 -7.65 -8.72 -10.74
CA LEU A 56 -6.53 -9.44 -10.14
C LEU A 56 -5.65 -10.11 -11.21
N ALA A 57 -6.23 -10.65 -12.27
CA ALA A 57 -5.48 -11.29 -13.37
C ALA A 57 -4.50 -10.35 -14.06
N ILE A 58 -4.73 -9.03 -14.00
CA ILE A 58 -3.83 -8.01 -14.57
C ILE A 58 -2.55 -7.91 -13.75
N VAL A 59 -2.64 -7.93 -12.41
CA VAL A 59 -1.51 -7.69 -11.50
C VAL A 59 -0.80 -8.98 -11.07
N GLN A 60 -1.52 -10.11 -11.05
CA GLN A 60 -1.02 -11.41 -10.59
C GLN A 60 0.35 -11.81 -11.17
N PRO A 61 0.67 -11.58 -12.48
CA PRO A 61 1.98 -11.97 -13.02
C PRO A 61 3.17 -11.22 -12.43
N TYR A 62 2.94 -10.13 -11.70
CA TYR A 62 3.97 -9.18 -11.28
C TYR A 62 4.17 -9.12 -9.77
N VAL A 63 3.35 -9.81 -8.97
CA VAL A 63 3.36 -9.68 -7.51
C VAL A 63 3.29 -11.04 -6.82
N SER A 64 3.83 -11.11 -5.59
CA SER A 64 3.67 -12.28 -4.71
C SER A 64 2.57 -12.08 -3.68
N TRP A 65 2.25 -10.83 -3.36
CA TRP A 65 1.24 -10.44 -2.39
C TRP A 65 0.32 -9.38 -2.95
N ILE A 66 -0.93 -9.35 -2.45
CA ILE A 66 -1.81 -8.20 -2.58
C ILE A 66 -2.19 -7.66 -1.20
N ARG A 67 -2.45 -6.37 -1.14
CA ARG A 67 -3.03 -5.71 0.02
C ARG A 67 -4.42 -5.21 -0.34
N SER A 68 -5.45 -5.66 0.39
CA SER A 68 -6.81 -5.11 0.37
C SER A 68 -7.04 -4.16 1.54
N PHE A 69 -8.08 -3.34 1.46
CA PHE A 69 -8.29 -2.25 2.42
C PHE A 69 -9.49 -2.46 3.33
N SER A 70 -10.50 -3.20 2.89
CA SER A 70 -11.78 -3.39 3.57
C SER A 70 -12.25 -4.83 3.43
N CYS A 71 -13.11 -5.26 4.34
CA CYS A 71 -13.79 -6.57 4.33
C CYS A 71 -15.32 -6.43 4.22
N THR A 72 -15.80 -5.37 3.58
CA THR A 72 -17.21 -5.12 3.31
C THR A 72 -17.45 -4.88 1.82
N GLU A 73 -18.70 -4.80 1.38
CA GLU A 73 -19.09 -4.42 0.01
C GLU A 73 -18.53 -5.32 -1.09
N GLY A 74 -18.30 -6.60 -0.79
CA GLY A 74 -17.73 -7.58 -1.73
C GLY A 74 -16.21 -7.69 -1.66
N ASN A 75 -15.51 -6.71 -1.00
CA ASN A 75 -14.05 -6.73 -0.86
C ASN A 75 -13.57 -7.88 0.04
N GLU A 76 -14.41 -8.41 0.93
CA GLU A 76 -14.14 -9.61 1.74
C GLU A 76 -13.83 -10.85 0.91
N ASN A 77 -14.20 -10.85 -0.39
CA ASN A 77 -13.87 -11.93 -1.33
C ASN A 77 -12.47 -11.83 -1.92
N ILE A 78 -11.82 -10.65 -1.86
CA ILE A 78 -10.49 -10.43 -2.45
C ILE A 78 -9.46 -11.42 -1.89
N PRO A 79 -9.34 -11.63 -0.57
CA PRO A 79 -8.29 -12.50 -0.02
C PRO A 79 -8.44 -13.96 -0.48
N ARG A 80 -9.65 -14.50 -0.50
CA ARG A 80 -9.91 -15.85 -1.01
C ARG A 80 -9.54 -15.99 -2.47
N ILE A 81 -9.96 -15.06 -3.32
CA ILE A 81 -9.68 -15.08 -4.76
C ILE A 81 -8.16 -14.93 -5.02
N ALA A 82 -7.47 -14.14 -4.21
CA ALA A 82 -6.02 -14.02 -4.28
C ALA A 82 -5.32 -15.35 -3.96
N HIS A 83 -5.72 -16.03 -2.89
CA HIS A 83 -5.20 -17.36 -2.55
C HIS A 83 -5.48 -18.40 -3.63
N GLU A 84 -6.68 -18.41 -4.22
CA GLU A 84 -7.02 -19.26 -5.37
C GLU A 84 -6.08 -19.01 -6.58
N SER A 85 -5.54 -17.80 -6.68
CA SER A 85 -4.61 -17.37 -7.71
C SER A 85 -3.13 -17.56 -7.32
N GLY A 86 -2.84 -18.15 -6.16
CA GLY A 86 -1.50 -18.42 -5.67
C GLY A 86 -0.78 -17.21 -5.03
N LEU A 87 -1.50 -16.14 -4.73
CA LEU A 87 -0.96 -14.94 -4.07
C LEU A 87 -1.17 -15.02 -2.56
N LYS A 88 -0.30 -14.37 -1.81
CA LYS A 88 -0.47 -14.08 -0.39
C LYS A 88 -1.21 -12.76 -0.17
N THR A 89 -1.69 -12.55 1.07
CA THR A 89 -2.59 -11.44 1.36
C THR A 89 -2.23 -10.68 2.64
N LEU A 90 -2.20 -9.35 2.53
CA LEU A 90 -2.33 -8.42 3.64
C LEU A 90 -3.77 -7.88 3.60
N VAL A 91 -4.60 -8.34 4.53
CA VAL A 91 -6.04 -8.07 4.54
C VAL A 91 -6.35 -6.91 5.47
N GLY A 92 -6.90 -5.84 4.94
CA GLY A 92 -7.31 -4.66 5.72
C GLY A 92 -8.74 -4.76 6.24
N ALA A 93 -8.96 -4.30 7.47
CA ALA A 93 -10.24 -3.89 8.00
C ALA A 93 -10.25 -2.36 8.07
N TRP A 94 -11.12 -1.72 7.32
CA TRP A 94 -11.21 -0.26 7.27
C TRP A 94 -11.97 0.26 8.48
N LEU A 95 -11.27 0.96 9.37
CA LEU A 95 -11.87 1.61 10.53
C LEU A 95 -11.99 3.12 10.28
N GLU A 96 -13.09 3.70 10.77
CA GLU A 96 -13.41 5.12 10.67
C GLU A 96 -14.14 5.61 11.95
N ASP A 97 -14.73 6.79 11.93
CA ASP A 97 -15.48 7.33 13.07
C ASP A 97 -16.87 6.67 13.25
N ASP A 98 -17.37 5.92 12.26
CA ASP A 98 -18.62 5.14 12.35
C ASP A 98 -18.35 3.79 13.04
N ARG A 99 -18.76 3.70 14.30
CA ARG A 99 -18.53 2.51 15.13
C ARG A 99 -19.30 1.27 14.65
N ASP A 100 -20.48 1.43 14.06
CA ASP A 100 -21.27 0.29 13.56
C ASP A 100 -20.59 -0.34 12.35
N LYS A 101 -20.03 0.46 11.45
CA LYS A 101 -19.20 -0.02 10.35
C LYS A 101 -17.91 -0.68 10.82
N ASN A 102 -17.26 -0.13 11.84
CA ASN A 102 -16.06 -0.73 12.42
C ASN A 102 -16.33 -2.12 12.99
N GLU A 103 -17.49 -2.34 13.62
CA GLU A 103 -17.89 -3.65 14.10
C GLU A 103 -18.14 -4.65 12.95
N GLU A 104 -18.75 -4.19 11.85
CA GLU A 104 -18.94 -5.01 10.64
C GLU A 104 -17.59 -5.40 10.02
N GLU A 105 -16.67 -4.43 9.84
CA GLU A 105 -15.32 -4.67 9.32
C GLU A 105 -14.55 -5.67 10.19
N LEU A 106 -14.58 -5.50 11.53
CA LEU A 106 -13.93 -6.42 12.44
C LEU A 106 -14.52 -7.83 12.35
N ALA A 107 -15.85 -7.95 12.34
CA ALA A 107 -16.50 -9.25 12.24
C ALA A 107 -16.13 -9.98 10.94
N ASN A 108 -16.15 -9.26 9.82
CA ASN A 108 -15.85 -9.83 8.51
C ASN A 108 -14.37 -10.21 8.35
N VAL A 109 -13.42 -9.37 8.80
CA VAL A 109 -11.99 -9.73 8.74
C VAL A 109 -11.66 -10.94 9.63
N ILE A 110 -12.34 -11.09 10.76
CA ILE A 110 -12.24 -12.28 11.61
C ILE A 110 -12.69 -13.54 10.85
N GLU A 111 -13.81 -13.49 10.14
CA GLU A 111 -14.30 -14.64 9.36
C GLU A 111 -13.38 -14.97 8.17
N VAL A 112 -12.86 -13.94 7.47
CA VAL A 112 -11.85 -14.11 6.39
C VAL A 112 -10.60 -14.80 6.93
N ALA A 113 -10.11 -14.36 8.09
CA ALA A 113 -8.90 -14.92 8.71
C ALA A 113 -9.13 -16.36 9.23
N LYS A 114 -10.28 -16.64 9.87
CA LYS A 114 -10.65 -18.01 10.29
C LYS A 114 -10.80 -18.97 9.12
N ALA A 115 -11.22 -18.48 7.97
CA ALA A 115 -11.29 -19.28 6.74
C ALA A 115 -9.91 -19.57 6.13
N GLY A 116 -8.82 -19.01 6.68
CA GLY A 116 -7.45 -19.22 6.23
C GLY A 116 -7.07 -18.37 5.01
N HIS A 117 -7.76 -17.24 4.80
CA HIS A 117 -7.54 -16.36 3.65
C HIS A 117 -6.75 -15.09 3.98
N ALA A 118 -6.20 -14.98 5.18
CA ALA A 118 -5.35 -13.86 5.58
C ALA A 118 -3.99 -14.36 6.05
N ASP A 119 -2.92 -13.95 5.38
CA ASP A 119 -1.54 -14.21 5.83
C ASP A 119 -1.12 -13.18 6.90
N ILE A 120 -1.48 -11.92 6.71
CA ILE A 120 -1.33 -10.82 7.67
C ILE A 120 -2.64 -10.02 7.67
N VAL A 121 -3.05 -9.51 8.83
CA VAL A 121 -4.22 -8.63 8.96
C VAL A 121 -3.79 -7.24 9.41
N ALA A 122 -4.37 -6.22 8.79
CA ALA A 122 -4.26 -4.83 9.19
C ALA A 122 -5.57 -4.34 9.80
N ILE A 123 -5.56 -4.02 11.08
CA ILE A 123 -6.71 -3.44 11.78
C ILE A 123 -6.60 -1.91 11.75
N GLY A 124 -7.37 -1.29 10.88
CA GLY A 124 -7.36 0.15 10.62
C GLY A 124 -6.29 0.59 9.61
N ASN A 125 -6.58 1.69 8.94
CA ASN A 125 -5.69 2.39 8.02
C ASN A 125 -5.73 3.89 8.33
N GLU A 126 -4.61 4.45 8.79
CA GLU A 126 -4.41 5.89 9.06
C GLU A 126 -5.48 6.51 10.00
N VAL A 127 -6.05 5.72 10.90
CA VAL A 127 -7.13 6.18 11.79
C VAL A 127 -6.64 7.19 12.83
N LEU A 128 -5.36 7.08 13.24
CA LEU A 128 -4.73 8.05 14.15
C LEU A 128 -4.40 9.33 13.39
N LEU A 129 -3.80 9.21 12.20
CA LEU A 129 -3.48 10.34 11.33
C LEU A 129 -4.75 11.15 10.96
N ARG A 130 -5.88 10.47 10.68
CA ARG A 130 -7.16 11.12 10.41
C ARG A 130 -7.89 11.60 11.66
N GLY A 131 -7.53 11.08 12.83
CA GLY A 131 -8.19 11.39 14.11
C GLY A 131 -9.56 10.73 14.27
N ASP A 132 -9.82 9.62 13.57
CA ASP A 132 -11.11 8.90 13.62
C ASP A 132 -11.29 8.10 14.91
N LEU A 133 -10.18 7.54 15.43
CA LEU A 133 -10.12 6.77 16.67
C LEU A 133 -9.00 7.28 17.57
N SER A 134 -9.16 7.11 18.86
CA SER A 134 -8.06 7.21 19.81
C SER A 134 -7.16 5.96 19.76
N ALA A 135 -5.93 6.07 20.24
CA ALA A 135 -5.03 4.93 20.36
C ALA A 135 -5.62 3.81 21.21
N GLU A 136 -6.34 4.13 22.29
CA GLU A 136 -7.00 3.16 23.17
C GLU A 136 -8.08 2.36 22.43
N GLU A 137 -8.93 3.04 21.66
CA GLU A 137 -9.98 2.40 20.85
C GLU A 137 -9.38 1.50 19.78
N LEU A 138 -8.35 1.96 19.07
CA LEU A 138 -7.64 1.15 18.07
C LEU A 138 -7.02 -0.10 18.68
N ILE A 139 -6.35 0.02 19.84
CA ILE A 139 -5.76 -1.10 20.56
C ILE A 139 -6.83 -2.12 20.98
N ASP A 140 -8.02 -1.68 21.36
CA ASP A 140 -9.14 -2.60 21.68
C ASP A 140 -9.51 -3.43 20.45
N TYR A 141 -9.68 -2.84 19.27
CA TYR A 141 -9.95 -3.56 18.03
C TYR A 141 -8.83 -4.58 17.70
N ILE A 142 -7.57 -4.20 17.82
CA ILE A 142 -6.42 -5.10 17.61
C ILE A 142 -6.47 -6.29 18.58
N HIS A 143 -6.71 -6.04 19.87
CA HIS A 143 -6.77 -7.08 20.88
C HIS A 143 -7.96 -8.03 20.68
N ARG A 144 -9.12 -7.51 20.28
CA ARG A 144 -10.30 -8.30 19.96
C ARG A 144 -10.05 -9.23 18.78
N PHE A 145 -9.38 -8.74 17.74
CA PHE A 145 -8.94 -9.59 16.63
C PHE A 145 -8.01 -10.71 17.10
N LYS A 146 -6.95 -10.38 17.85
CA LYS A 146 -5.99 -11.37 18.39
C LYS A 146 -6.64 -12.46 19.23
N GLN A 147 -7.65 -12.10 20.01
CA GLN A 147 -8.42 -13.05 20.81
C GLN A 147 -9.26 -13.98 19.94
N ALA A 148 -9.86 -13.45 18.88
CA ALA A 148 -10.75 -14.20 17.99
C ALA A 148 -10.01 -15.11 17.01
N VAL A 149 -8.79 -14.73 16.60
CA VAL A 149 -7.98 -15.44 15.57
C VAL A 149 -6.51 -15.55 16.05
N PRO A 150 -6.23 -16.38 17.05
CA PRO A 150 -4.86 -16.59 17.49
C PRO A 150 -4.03 -17.27 16.39
N GLY A 151 -2.83 -16.75 16.13
CA GLY A 151 -1.87 -17.33 15.17
C GLY A 151 -1.84 -16.67 13.80
N VAL A 152 -2.69 -15.68 13.51
CA VAL A 152 -2.54 -14.77 12.36
C VAL A 152 -1.85 -13.49 12.84
N GLU A 153 -0.78 -13.08 12.15
CA GLU A 153 -0.09 -11.84 12.49
C GLU A 153 -0.99 -10.65 12.22
N VAL A 154 -1.03 -9.71 13.17
CA VAL A 154 -1.83 -8.49 13.06
C VAL A 154 -0.97 -7.25 13.27
N GLY A 155 -1.18 -6.27 12.40
CA GLY A 155 -0.61 -4.94 12.49
C GLY A 155 -1.66 -3.85 12.37
N TYR A 156 -1.19 -2.65 12.39
CA TYR A 156 -1.90 -1.43 12.09
C TYR A 156 -1.18 -0.71 10.97
N VAL A 157 -1.90 -0.07 10.06
CA VAL A 157 -1.33 0.71 8.96
C VAL A 157 -1.46 2.18 9.26
N ASP A 158 -0.33 2.89 9.32
CA ASP A 158 -0.31 4.35 9.40
C ASP A 158 1.02 4.93 8.90
N ALA A 159 1.09 6.26 8.84
CA ALA A 159 2.32 6.98 8.56
C ALA A 159 3.42 6.55 9.53
N TYR A 160 4.62 6.39 9.01
CA TYR A 160 5.78 5.86 9.75
C TYR A 160 6.04 6.58 11.09
N PHE A 161 5.68 7.86 11.21
CA PHE A 161 5.88 8.66 12.44
C PHE A 161 4.84 8.36 13.52
N GLU A 162 3.64 7.88 13.18
CA GLU A 162 2.62 7.51 14.17
C GLU A 162 3.12 6.38 15.09
N PHE A 163 3.96 5.49 14.59
CA PHE A 163 4.57 4.45 15.42
C PHE A 163 5.64 4.99 16.39
N VAL A 164 6.21 6.16 16.09
CA VAL A 164 7.11 6.88 17.02
C VAL A 164 6.30 7.59 18.11
N ASP A 165 5.19 8.20 17.71
CA ASP A 165 4.35 9.01 18.59
C ASP A 165 3.41 8.16 19.47
N HIS A 166 3.07 6.93 19.00
CA HIS A 166 2.19 5.97 19.68
C HIS A 166 2.87 4.62 19.95
N PRO A 167 3.87 4.56 20.86
CA PRO A 167 4.57 3.31 21.17
C PRO A 167 3.66 2.23 21.78
N GLU A 168 2.53 2.60 22.40
CA GLU A 168 1.51 1.68 22.90
C GLU A 168 0.79 0.92 21.77
N VAL A 169 0.53 1.59 20.63
CA VAL A 169 -0.03 0.93 19.44
C VAL A 169 1.00 -0.01 18.82
N THR A 170 2.27 0.46 18.73
CA THR A 170 3.39 -0.40 18.31
C THR A 170 3.47 -1.66 19.17
N ALA A 171 3.29 -1.53 20.50
CA ALA A 171 3.32 -2.67 21.43
C ALA A 171 2.18 -3.67 21.18
N ALA A 172 0.98 -3.20 20.80
CA ALA A 172 -0.18 -4.03 20.53
C ALA A 172 -0.06 -4.86 19.22
N CYS A 173 0.69 -4.36 18.21
CA CYS A 173 0.89 -5.02 16.93
C CYS A 173 1.91 -6.16 17.00
N ASP A 174 1.81 -7.15 16.10
CA ASP A 174 2.83 -8.19 15.87
C ASP A 174 3.83 -7.74 14.79
N VAL A 175 3.35 -7.01 13.78
CA VAL A 175 4.09 -6.44 12.66
C VAL A 175 3.76 -4.95 12.53
N ILE A 176 4.74 -4.16 12.15
CA ILE A 176 4.56 -2.73 11.89
C ILE A 176 4.36 -2.51 10.39
N LEU A 177 3.23 -1.90 10.04
CA LEU A 177 2.81 -1.67 8.66
C LEU A 177 2.90 -0.15 8.38
N ALA A 178 4.08 0.30 7.94
CA ALA A 178 4.38 1.72 7.83
C ALA A 178 4.12 2.27 6.43
N ASN A 179 3.27 3.29 6.32
CA ASN A 179 3.13 4.10 5.12
C ASN A 179 4.29 5.10 5.03
N CYS A 180 4.98 5.09 3.90
CA CYS A 180 6.16 5.91 3.66
C CYS A 180 6.03 6.64 2.32
N TYR A 181 5.69 7.92 2.36
CA TYR A 181 5.42 8.72 1.17
C TYR A 181 6.29 9.98 1.10
N PRO A 182 7.48 9.92 0.51
CA PRO A 182 8.28 11.12 0.25
C PRO A 182 7.53 12.20 -0.54
N PHE A 183 6.57 11.79 -1.39
CA PHE A 183 5.74 12.71 -2.16
C PHE A 183 4.90 13.63 -1.26
N TRP A 184 4.15 13.07 -0.32
CA TRP A 184 3.26 13.85 0.56
C TRP A 184 4.03 14.79 1.50
N GLU A 185 5.29 14.46 1.80
CA GLU A 185 6.17 15.34 2.57
C GLU A 185 6.96 16.34 1.71
N GLY A 186 6.59 16.51 0.44
CA GLY A 186 7.16 17.53 -0.45
C GLY A 186 8.59 17.26 -0.90
N CYS A 187 9.10 16.03 -0.73
CA CYS A 187 10.46 15.70 -1.11
C CYS A 187 10.61 15.63 -2.64
N SER A 188 11.62 16.29 -3.20
CA SER A 188 11.87 16.17 -4.64
C SER A 188 12.25 14.74 -5.03
N ALA A 189 11.82 14.29 -6.22
CA ALA A 189 12.12 12.95 -6.74
C ALA A 189 13.61 12.62 -6.75
N LYS A 190 14.48 13.61 -6.88
CA LYS A 190 15.95 13.44 -6.81
C LYS A 190 16.42 12.85 -5.49
N TYR A 191 15.77 13.17 -4.39
CA TYR A 191 16.18 12.75 -3.03
C TYR A 191 15.18 11.77 -2.41
N SER A 192 14.15 11.33 -3.16
CA SER A 192 13.07 10.50 -2.65
C SER A 192 13.56 9.18 -2.04
N LEU A 193 14.56 8.53 -2.64
CA LEU A 193 15.13 7.28 -2.10
C LEU A 193 15.83 7.50 -0.75
N VAL A 194 16.61 8.59 -0.60
CA VAL A 194 17.28 8.90 0.68
C VAL A 194 16.23 9.13 1.76
N TYR A 195 15.18 9.86 1.42
CA TYR A 195 14.08 10.17 2.34
C TYR A 195 13.28 8.92 2.70
N MET A 196 12.94 8.08 1.71
CA MET A 196 12.30 6.79 1.91
C MET A 196 13.08 5.89 2.88
N LYS A 197 14.40 5.82 2.70
CA LYS A 197 15.28 5.06 3.61
C LYS A 197 15.26 5.61 5.04
N ASP A 198 15.16 6.92 5.22
CA ASP A 198 15.05 7.53 6.55
C ASP A 198 13.70 7.23 7.21
N MET A 199 12.59 7.36 6.48
CA MET A 199 11.25 6.99 6.96
C MET A 199 11.23 5.55 7.45
N TYR A 200 11.70 4.61 6.63
CA TYR A 200 11.77 3.19 6.98
C TYR A 200 12.62 2.94 8.22
N ARG A 201 13.81 3.57 8.33
CA ARG A 201 14.69 3.44 9.51
C ARG A 201 14.04 4.01 10.77
N ARG A 202 13.22 5.05 10.64
CA ARG A 202 12.46 5.60 11.78
C ARG A 202 11.40 4.61 12.24
N ALA A 203 10.64 4.01 11.32
CA ALA A 203 9.70 2.93 11.63
C ALA A 203 10.40 1.74 12.28
N GLN A 204 11.56 1.30 11.76
CA GLN A 204 12.35 0.19 12.33
C GLN A 204 12.78 0.47 13.78
N ARG A 205 13.22 1.70 14.07
CA ARG A 205 13.59 2.07 15.45
C ARG A 205 12.39 2.04 16.38
N ALA A 206 11.23 2.54 15.92
CA ALA A 206 10.00 2.53 16.69
C ALA A 206 9.46 1.12 16.91
N ALA A 207 9.68 0.22 15.96
CA ALA A 207 9.19 -1.17 15.98
C ALA A 207 9.77 -2.03 17.13
N ASN A 208 10.85 -1.59 17.76
CA ASN A 208 11.47 -2.28 18.89
C ASN A 208 11.73 -3.79 18.64
N GLY A 209 12.29 -4.09 17.46
CA GLY A 209 12.65 -5.46 17.04
C GLY A 209 11.54 -6.26 16.37
N LYS A 210 10.32 -5.73 16.24
CA LYS A 210 9.25 -6.35 15.45
C LYS A 210 9.54 -6.21 13.95
N PRO A 211 8.99 -7.12 13.10
CA PRO A 211 9.04 -6.96 11.65
C PRO A 211 8.43 -5.63 11.22
N VAL A 212 9.01 -5.01 10.18
CA VAL A 212 8.50 -3.79 9.57
C VAL A 212 8.29 -4.04 8.09
N ILE A 213 7.09 -3.79 7.61
CA ILE A 213 6.71 -3.83 6.20
C ILE A 213 6.33 -2.42 5.77
N VAL A 214 6.78 -1.99 4.60
CA VAL A 214 6.25 -0.77 3.99
C VAL A 214 4.90 -1.11 3.38
N SER A 215 3.82 -0.71 4.06
CA SER A 215 2.44 -1.03 3.66
C SER A 215 1.94 -0.20 2.50
N GLU A 216 2.46 1.01 2.35
CA GLU A 216 2.21 1.86 1.18
C GLU A 216 3.41 2.74 0.87
N THR A 217 3.72 2.84 -0.42
CA THR A 217 4.61 3.84 -1.00
C THR A 217 4.36 3.95 -2.49
N GLY A 218 4.53 5.13 -3.06
CA GLY A 218 4.28 5.38 -4.48
C GLY A 218 4.65 6.80 -4.90
N TRP A 219 4.42 7.09 -6.19
CA TRP A 219 4.61 8.42 -6.78
C TRP A 219 3.60 8.65 -7.90
N PRO A 220 2.80 9.74 -7.87
CA PRO A 220 1.81 9.99 -8.91
C PRO A 220 2.48 10.45 -10.20
N ASN A 221 1.94 10.02 -11.34
CA ASN A 221 2.49 10.38 -12.64
C ASN A 221 1.85 11.64 -13.27
N LEU A 222 0.80 12.17 -12.65
CA LEU A 222 0.07 13.35 -13.12
C LEU A 222 -0.53 14.11 -11.93
N GLY A 223 -0.82 15.39 -12.11
CA GLY A 223 -1.46 16.26 -11.12
C GLY A 223 -0.56 17.40 -10.66
N SER A 224 -0.96 18.08 -9.60
CA SER A 224 -0.26 19.23 -9.03
C SER A 224 0.91 18.82 -8.13
N ALA A 225 1.91 19.69 -8.06
CA ALA A 225 3.04 19.50 -7.15
C ALA A 225 2.63 19.67 -5.68
N THR A 226 3.29 18.90 -4.81
CA THR A 226 3.26 19.13 -3.36
C THR A 226 4.65 19.62 -2.96
N ASP A 227 4.77 20.91 -2.69
CA ASP A 227 6.07 21.58 -2.43
C ASP A 227 7.14 21.24 -3.48
N GLY A 228 8.20 20.51 -3.08
CA GLY A 228 9.28 20.07 -3.98
C GLY A 228 8.99 18.77 -4.72
N ALA A 229 7.92 18.07 -4.37
CA ALA A 229 7.53 16.82 -5.02
C ALA A 229 6.71 17.09 -6.28
N MET A 230 7.27 16.77 -7.43
CA MET A 230 6.64 16.98 -8.73
C MET A 230 6.08 15.65 -9.25
N PRO A 231 4.77 15.55 -9.54
CA PRO A 231 4.23 14.43 -10.32
C PRO A 231 4.87 14.38 -11.71
N GLY A 232 4.84 13.22 -12.33
CA GLY A 232 5.33 13.08 -13.70
C GLY A 232 5.81 11.66 -13.99
N ILE A 233 5.69 11.23 -15.25
CA ILE A 233 6.05 9.88 -15.70
C ILE A 233 7.50 9.53 -15.32
N GLY A 234 8.45 10.44 -15.61
CA GLY A 234 9.86 10.21 -15.29
C GLY A 234 10.13 10.06 -13.80
N ASN A 235 9.50 10.91 -12.97
CA ASN A 235 9.63 10.86 -11.52
C ASN A 235 8.98 9.59 -10.93
N ALA A 236 7.80 9.22 -11.43
CA ALA A 236 7.11 8.00 -11.00
C ALA A 236 7.93 6.74 -11.32
N ILE A 237 8.47 6.64 -12.53
CA ILE A 237 9.35 5.52 -12.92
C ILE A 237 10.62 5.51 -12.09
N LYS A 238 11.28 6.67 -11.92
CA LYS A 238 12.47 6.79 -11.07
C LYS A 238 12.17 6.27 -9.67
N TYR A 239 11.10 6.76 -9.06
CA TYR A 239 10.73 6.36 -7.70
C TYR A 239 10.50 4.86 -7.60
N PHE A 240 9.76 4.28 -8.54
CA PHE A 240 9.50 2.84 -8.59
C PHE A 240 10.82 2.04 -8.68
N VAL A 241 11.68 2.37 -9.66
CA VAL A 241 12.93 1.63 -9.89
C VAL A 241 13.87 1.75 -8.69
N ASP A 242 14.11 2.96 -8.18
CA ASP A 242 14.99 3.18 -7.05
C ASP A 242 14.49 2.45 -5.78
N THR A 243 13.18 2.50 -5.54
CA THR A 243 12.56 1.89 -4.36
C THR A 243 12.65 0.36 -4.42
N TYR A 244 12.37 -0.25 -5.57
CA TYR A 244 12.45 -1.70 -5.69
C TYR A 244 13.87 -2.23 -5.73
N GLN A 245 14.81 -1.55 -6.37
CA GLN A 245 16.22 -1.93 -6.30
C GLN A 245 16.73 -1.91 -4.85
N TRP A 246 16.39 -0.89 -4.09
CA TRP A 246 16.73 -0.83 -2.68
C TRP A 246 16.04 -1.94 -1.87
N ALA A 247 14.76 -2.18 -2.10
CA ALA A 247 14.01 -3.22 -1.39
C ALA A 247 14.62 -4.60 -1.62
N GLU A 248 15.03 -4.91 -2.86
CA GLU A 248 15.70 -6.16 -3.21
C GLU A 248 17.10 -6.27 -2.55
N GLU A 249 17.89 -5.19 -2.57
CA GLU A 249 19.23 -5.16 -1.94
C GLU A 249 19.19 -5.36 -0.43
N ASP A 250 18.26 -4.72 0.25
CA ASP A 250 18.15 -4.73 1.71
C ASP A 250 17.12 -5.76 2.24
N ASN A 251 16.50 -6.54 1.35
CA ASN A 251 15.45 -7.54 1.63
C ASN A 251 14.28 -6.94 2.44
N ILE A 252 13.65 -5.92 1.88
CA ILE A 252 12.55 -5.18 2.49
C ILE A 252 11.24 -5.50 1.78
N ASP A 253 10.23 -5.86 2.55
CA ASP A 253 8.89 -6.10 2.06
C ASP A 253 8.16 -4.78 1.81
N ILE A 254 7.69 -4.57 0.58
CA ILE A 254 7.01 -3.33 0.16
C ILE A 254 5.72 -3.66 -0.59
N PHE A 255 4.63 -3.02 -0.20
CA PHE A 255 3.41 -2.92 -1.01
C PHE A 255 3.42 -1.58 -1.76
N TYR A 256 3.49 -1.63 -3.08
CA TYR A 256 3.44 -0.41 -3.89
C TYR A 256 2.01 0.12 -4.00
N PHE A 257 1.87 1.42 -3.87
CA PHE A 257 0.61 2.11 -4.04
C PHE A 257 0.60 2.84 -5.39
N SER A 258 -0.17 2.35 -6.39
CA SER A 258 -1.16 1.30 -6.30
C SER A 258 -1.24 0.51 -7.61
N ALA A 259 -2.12 -0.49 -7.67
CA ALA A 259 -2.36 -1.26 -8.89
C ALA A 259 -2.94 -0.37 -9.99
N PHE A 260 -4.05 0.29 -9.72
CA PHE A 260 -4.82 1.03 -10.72
C PHE A 260 -4.98 2.50 -10.35
N ASP A 261 -5.18 3.31 -11.37
CA ASP A 261 -5.68 4.66 -11.19
C ASP A 261 -7.12 4.64 -10.67
N GLU A 262 -7.41 5.51 -9.68
CA GLU A 262 -8.67 5.51 -8.95
C GLU A 262 -9.29 6.91 -8.94
N ALA A 263 -10.14 7.21 -9.93
CA ALA A 263 -10.72 8.53 -10.15
C ALA A 263 -11.53 9.08 -8.96
N TRP A 264 -12.06 8.21 -8.09
CA TRP A 264 -12.85 8.62 -6.93
C TRP A 264 -12.02 9.33 -5.84
N LYS A 265 -10.69 9.16 -5.85
CA LYS A 265 -9.78 9.76 -4.86
C LYS A 265 -9.49 11.25 -5.07
N VAL A 266 -9.84 11.82 -6.21
CA VAL A 266 -9.55 13.23 -6.56
C VAL A 266 -10.06 14.24 -5.52
N GLY A 267 -11.16 13.96 -4.84
CA GLY A 267 -11.71 14.87 -3.82
C GLY A 267 -10.85 14.95 -2.57
N ALA A 268 -10.49 13.84 -1.99
CA ALA A 268 -9.79 13.76 -0.71
C ALA A 268 -8.27 14.00 -0.84
N GLU A 269 -7.67 13.51 -1.92
CA GLU A 269 -6.22 13.54 -2.15
C GLU A 269 -5.79 14.62 -3.16
N GLY A 270 -6.68 15.54 -3.52
CA GLY A 270 -6.44 16.52 -4.58
C GLY A 270 -6.40 15.86 -5.97
N ASP A 271 -5.90 16.58 -6.97
CA ASP A 271 -5.87 16.10 -8.35
C ASP A 271 -4.88 14.95 -8.59
N VAL A 272 -3.90 14.75 -7.73
CA VAL A 272 -2.95 13.62 -7.79
C VAL A 272 -3.58 12.30 -7.37
N GLY A 273 -4.64 12.31 -6.57
CA GLY A 273 -5.27 11.12 -5.99
C GLY A 273 -5.66 10.07 -7.01
N ALA A 274 -6.01 10.48 -8.23
CA ALA A 274 -6.39 9.57 -9.31
C ALA A 274 -5.23 8.87 -10.02
N TYR A 275 -3.95 9.23 -9.78
CA TYR A 275 -2.86 8.91 -10.73
C TYR A 275 -1.68 8.13 -10.10
N TRP A 276 -1.95 7.29 -9.11
CA TRP A 276 -0.94 6.49 -8.40
C TRP A 276 -0.72 5.09 -8.99
N GLY A 277 -1.64 4.62 -9.85
CA GLY A 277 -1.60 3.28 -10.42
C GLY A 277 -0.39 3.02 -11.32
N LEU A 278 0.06 1.76 -11.35
CA LEU A 278 0.96 1.26 -12.40
C LEU A 278 0.19 0.96 -13.69
N TRP A 279 -1.09 0.67 -13.56
CA TRP A 279 -2.06 0.55 -14.65
C TRP A 279 -3.08 1.69 -14.56
N ASP A 280 -3.65 2.07 -15.71
CA ASP A 280 -4.74 3.04 -15.73
C ASP A 280 -6.05 2.46 -15.16
N LYS A 281 -7.08 3.28 -15.07
CA LYS A 281 -8.40 2.87 -14.57
C LYS A 281 -9.01 1.67 -15.33
N ASP A 282 -8.65 1.50 -16.60
CA ASP A 282 -9.14 0.44 -17.48
C ASP A 282 -8.23 -0.82 -17.47
N GLY A 283 -7.14 -0.79 -16.70
CA GLY A 283 -6.20 -1.90 -16.55
C GLY A 283 -5.12 -1.95 -17.63
N HIS A 284 -4.92 -0.89 -18.39
CA HIS A 284 -3.82 -0.83 -19.35
C HIS A 284 -2.53 -0.35 -18.68
N PRO A 285 -1.36 -0.95 -18.98
CA PRO A 285 -0.08 -0.47 -18.47
C PRO A 285 0.15 1.00 -18.84
N LYS A 286 0.53 1.83 -17.89
CA LYS A 286 0.75 3.29 -18.11
C LYS A 286 2.10 3.60 -18.72
N TYR A 287 3.12 2.80 -18.44
CA TYR A 287 4.49 3.05 -18.86
C TYR A 287 4.86 2.08 -19.97
N ARG A 288 4.62 2.49 -21.24
CA ARG A 288 4.86 1.68 -22.43
C ARG A 288 6.04 2.20 -23.24
N ILE A 289 6.74 1.28 -23.92
CA ILE A 289 7.61 1.60 -25.04
C ILE A 289 6.70 1.61 -26.27
N ASP A 290 6.53 2.77 -26.88
CA ASP A 290 5.77 2.92 -28.14
C ASP A 290 6.50 2.26 -29.31
#